data_bd93e3df01fc9ff466f9dbd9a57eb6b8
#
_entry.id   bd93e3df01fc9ff466f9dbd9a57eb6b8
#
_cell.length_a   1.000
_cell.length_b   1.000
_cell.length_c   1.000
_cell.angle_alpha   90.00
_cell.angle_beta   90.00
_cell.angle_gamma   90.00
#
_symmetry.space_group_name_H-M   'P 1'
#
loop_
_entity.id
_entity.type
_entity.pdbx_description
1 polymer ?
#
loop_
_entity_poly.entity_id
_entity_poly.type
_entity_poly.pdbx_seq_one_letter_code
_entity_poly.pdbx_strand_id
1 'polypeptide(L)'
;MKTTGNTIMKKFLTATAVATLIGLSGAAQAADFKMSHVRPQGATIDVELKAYAEAVKEATGGDVNIEIYAASALGDYTTVQERVSVGAIEMATQPAATGTDRRMQIASVPFLASNWEDARKIYGPGGVLHETMAELFSKQDITMLAAYPVYFGGISLNRDTVTPGTTEPKGIKVRVPGIKSFQLTGEALGYIPAPIPFSEAFTAIQVGVVDGVIGSGAEGYYASFRDVTKSYIPANTHFEVWFMIISNEALSGLDEDDQAAMKKAAEDFEAARWVVAEEDQGKWEQRLADELDANVVELTDEQLAGMAAKVRETVWPELLNDVGQEWGQSILDKALN
;
A
#
# COMPACT_ATOMS: atom_id res chain seq x y z
N MET A 1 72.72 49.68 -61.19
CA MET A 1 73.46 49.51 -59.94
C MET A 1 72.69 48.59 -59.01
N LYS A 2 73.32 47.49 -58.72
CA LYS A 2 73.30 46.74 -57.47
C LYS A 2 71.92 46.63 -56.77
N THR A 3 71.36 45.61 -56.23
CA THR A 3 71.91 44.30 -55.91
C THR A 3 70.78 43.50 -55.18
N THR A 4 70.98 42.28 -55.25
CA THR A 4 70.84 41.27 -54.23
C THR A 4 69.45 40.76 -53.94
N GLY A 5 69.32 39.45 -54.22
CA GLY A 5 68.30 38.59 -53.85
C GLY A 5 68.27 38.22 -52.40
N ASN A 6 67.20 37.72 -51.96
CA ASN A 6 67.22 36.83 -50.84
C ASN A 6 66.10 35.78 -50.96
N THR A 7 66.52 34.55 -51.03
CA THR A 7 65.71 33.36 -51.03
C THR A 7 65.21 33.11 -49.62
N ILE A 8 63.92 33.14 -49.40
CA ILE A 8 63.33 32.70 -48.11
C ILE A 8 62.59 31.37 -48.28
N MET A 9 63.18 30.39 -47.67
CA MET A 9 62.80 29.01 -47.56
C MET A 9 61.45 28.88 -46.85
N LYS A 10 60.40 28.38 -47.53
CA LYS A 10 59.10 28.06 -46.95
C LYS A 10 59.25 26.85 -46.04
N LYS A 11 59.15 27.03 -44.74
CA LYS A 11 58.96 25.95 -43.77
C LYS A 11 57.46 25.65 -43.71
N PHE A 12 57.09 24.44 -44.14
CA PHE A 12 55.74 23.86 -43.90
C PHE A 12 55.64 23.48 -42.43
N LEU A 13 54.81 24.15 -41.67
CA LEU A 13 54.33 23.69 -40.35
C LEU A 13 53.08 22.85 -40.62
N THR A 14 53.21 21.54 -40.48
CA THR A 14 52.06 20.62 -40.34
C THR A 14 51.52 20.75 -38.92
N ALA A 15 50.40 21.47 -38.77
CA ALA A 15 49.63 21.48 -37.53
C ALA A 15 48.76 20.23 -37.47
N THR A 16 49.13 19.26 -36.65
CA THR A 16 48.32 18.09 -36.29
C THR A 16 47.24 18.56 -35.32
N ALA A 17 46.00 18.72 -35.80
CA ALA A 17 44.85 18.97 -34.97
C ALA A 17 44.46 17.66 -34.24
N VAL A 18 44.81 17.53 -32.99
CA VAL A 18 44.25 16.50 -32.10
C VAL A 18 42.86 16.94 -31.73
N ALA A 19 41.84 16.36 -32.37
CA ALA A 19 40.47 16.51 -31.99
C ALA A 19 40.23 15.70 -30.72
N THR A 20 40.28 16.36 -29.56
CA THR A 20 39.82 15.79 -28.27
C THR A 20 38.29 15.68 -28.35
N LEU A 21 37.77 14.47 -28.59
CA LEU A 21 36.38 14.16 -28.32
C LEU A 21 36.19 14.24 -26.78
N ILE A 22 35.76 15.38 -26.32
CA ILE A 22 35.15 15.49 -24.98
C ILE A 22 33.80 14.83 -25.17
N GLY A 23 33.70 13.56 -24.73
CA GLY A 23 32.41 12.93 -24.51
C GLY A 23 31.67 13.77 -23.48
N LEU A 24 30.64 14.50 -23.89
CA LEU A 24 29.63 14.97 -22.94
C LEU A 24 28.94 13.72 -22.43
N SER A 25 29.47 13.14 -21.37
CA SER A 25 28.68 12.36 -20.44
C SER A 25 27.65 13.36 -19.88
N GLY A 26 26.47 13.42 -20.45
CA GLY A 26 25.36 14.11 -19.80
C GLY A 26 25.27 13.50 -18.40
N ALA A 27 25.59 14.26 -17.37
CA ALA A 27 25.24 13.84 -16.02
C ALA A 27 23.71 13.63 -16.05
N ALA A 28 23.28 12.38 -16.03
CA ALA A 28 21.88 12.06 -15.81
C ALA A 28 21.50 12.78 -14.50
N GLN A 29 20.53 13.67 -14.56
CA GLN A 29 20.06 14.32 -13.35
C GLN A 29 19.30 13.26 -12.57
N ALA A 30 19.68 13.04 -11.32
CA ALA A 30 19.01 12.08 -10.46
C ALA A 30 17.49 12.35 -10.44
N ALA A 31 16.71 11.30 -10.57
CA ALA A 31 15.26 11.38 -10.44
C ALA A 31 14.90 11.39 -8.95
N ASP A 32 14.26 12.48 -8.49
CA ASP A 32 13.78 12.62 -7.12
C ASP A 32 12.29 12.31 -7.06
N PHE A 33 11.94 11.17 -6.47
CA PHE A 33 10.57 10.68 -6.35
C PHE A 33 10.04 10.88 -4.93
N LYS A 34 8.76 11.22 -4.83
CA LYS A 34 8.02 11.27 -3.57
C LYS A 34 7.20 9.99 -3.44
N MET A 35 7.33 9.30 -2.30
CA MET A 35 6.49 8.16 -1.96
C MET A 35 5.63 8.46 -0.74
N SER A 36 4.31 8.40 -0.90
CA SER A 36 3.34 8.63 0.17
C SER A 36 2.93 7.34 0.87
N HIS A 37 2.68 7.42 2.17
CA HIS A 37 1.92 6.40 2.91
C HIS A 37 1.12 7.02 4.06
N VAL A 38 0.14 6.26 4.60
CA VAL A 38 -0.84 6.79 5.57
C VAL A 38 -0.44 6.61 7.04
N ARG A 39 0.50 5.70 7.37
CA ARG A 39 0.90 5.44 8.76
C ARG A 39 1.81 6.53 9.30
N PRO A 40 1.86 6.71 10.63
CA PRO A 40 2.79 7.64 11.27
C PRO A 40 4.24 7.32 10.96
N GLN A 41 5.10 8.33 11.09
CA GLN A 41 6.55 8.17 11.02
C GLN A 41 7.02 7.17 12.10
N GLY A 42 7.89 6.25 11.73
CA GLY A 42 8.42 5.20 12.62
C GLY A 42 7.52 3.95 12.72
N ALA A 43 6.35 3.92 12.08
CA ALA A 43 5.58 2.68 11.91
C ALA A 43 6.34 1.68 11.05
N THR A 44 5.97 0.39 11.13
CA THR A 44 6.64 -0.70 10.38
C THR A 44 6.85 -0.35 8.92
N ILE A 45 5.81 0.07 8.23
CA ILE A 45 5.88 0.45 6.81
C ILE A 45 6.82 1.63 6.55
N ASP A 46 6.84 2.65 7.43
CA ASP A 46 7.73 3.82 7.27
C ASP A 46 9.20 3.40 7.32
N VAL A 47 9.54 2.49 8.23
CA VAL A 47 10.90 1.96 8.36
C VAL A 47 11.27 1.10 7.14
N GLU A 48 10.38 0.22 6.73
CA GLU A 48 10.61 -0.69 5.60
C GLU A 48 10.68 0.06 4.26
N LEU A 49 9.84 1.08 4.03
CA LEU A 49 9.91 1.91 2.82
C LEU A 49 11.19 2.76 2.75
N LYS A 50 11.71 3.22 3.87
CA LYS A 50 13.03 3.88 3.91
C LYS A 50 14.15 2.92 3.54
N ALA A 51 14.08 1.66 4.00
CA ALA A 51 15.02 0.63 3.59
C ALA A 51 14.93 0.31 2.08
N TYR A 52 13.69 0.23 1.54
CA TYR A 52 13.46 0.11 0.10
C TYR A 52 14.06 1.29 -0.68
N ALA A 53 13.84 2.52 -0.23
CA ALA A 53 14.38 3.72 -0.88
C ALA A 53 15.91 3.70 -0.94
N GLU A 54 16.59 3.29 0.14
CA GLU A 54 18.05 3.13 0.16
C GLU A 54 18.52 2.00 -0.76
N ALA A 55 17.78 0.88 -0.82
CA ALA A 55 18.11 -0.22 -1.73
C ALA A 55 18.01 0.19 -3.21
N VAL A 56 16.97 0.94 -3.57
CA VAL A 56 16.83 1.51 -4.93
C VAL A 56 17.96 2.47 -5.23
N LYS A 57 18.28 3.39 -4.32
CA LYS A 57 19.37 4.34 -4.48
C LYS A 57 20.72 3.65 -4.69
N GLU A 58 21.00 2.59 -3.92
CA GLU A 58 22.22 1.80 -4.07
C GLU A 58 22.25 1.06 -5.42
N ALA A 59 21.15 0.42 -5.80
CA ALA A 59 21.02 -0.36 -7.02
C ALA A 59 21.12 0.50 -8.31
N THR A 60 20.67 1.75 -8.26
CA THR A 60 20.72 2.73 -9.37
C THR A 60 21.97 3.62 -9.32
N GLY A 61 22.91 3.38 -8.39
CA GLY A 61 24.11 4.22 -8.25
C GLY A 61 23.80 5.68 -7.83
N GLY A 62 22.58 5.94 -7.33
CA GLY A 62 22.11 7.27 -6.92
C GLY A 62 21.33 8.01 -7.99
N ASP A 63 21.06 7.40 -9.13
CA ASP A 63 20.28 8.03 -10.21
C ASP A 63 18.77 8.09 -9.88
N VAL A 64 18.29 7.28 -8.92
CA VAL A 64 16.93 7.36 -8.37
C VAL A 64 16.99 7.57 -6.85
N ASN A 65 16.40 8.67 -6.37
CA ASN A 65 16.20 8.96 -4.95
C ASN A 65 14.70 8.94 -4.62
N ILE A 66 14.30 8.29 -3.52
CA ILE A 66 12.90 8.23 -3.08
C ILE A 66 12.79 8.88 -1.70
N GLU A 67 12.02 9.97 -1.60
CA GLU A 67 11.70 10.63 -0.33
C GLU A 67 10.36 10.11 0.20
N ILE A 68 10.36 9.63 1.46
CA ILE A 68 9.17 9.04 2.09
C ILE A 68 8.37 10.10 2.84
N TYR A 69 7.09 10.21 2.50
CA TYR A 69 6.10 11.12 3.09
C TYR A 69 5.08 10.32 3.92
N ALA A 70 5.31 10.27 5.21
CA ALA A 70 4.48 9.55 6.18
C ALA A 70 3.19 10.32 6.56
N ALA A 71 2.29 9.66 7.29
CA ALA A 71 1.12 10.24 7.96
C ALA A 71 0.19 11.05 7.04
N SER A 72 0.00 10.58 5.80
CA SER A 72 -0.84 11.26 4.80
C SER A 72 -0.38 12.72 4.50
N ALA A 73 0.90 13.02 4.64
CA ALA A 73 1.44 14.37 4.43
C ALA A 73 1.19 14.92 3.01
N LEU A 74 1.05 14.04 2.01
CA LEU A 74 0.69 14.41 0.63
C LEU A 74 -0.81 14.32 0.34
N GLY A 75 -1.64 13.99 1.33
CA GLY A 75 -3.08 13.85 1.24
C GLY A 75 -3.59 12.47 1.68
N ASP A 76 -4.91 12.32 1.75
CA ASP A 76 -5.53 11.00 1.98
C ASP A 76 -5.22 10.05 0.81
N TYR A 77 -5.15 8.74 1.08
CA TYR A 77 -4.77 7.73 0.08
C TYR A 77 -5.66 7.75 -1.18
N THR A 78 -6.92 8.15 -1.06
CA THR A 78 -7.83 8.29 -2.20
C THR A 78 -7.36 9.38 -3.17
N THR A 79 -7.03 10.55 -2.64
CA THR A 79 -6.49 11.67 -3.43
C THR A 79 -5.07 11.38 -3.94
N VAL A 80 -4.26 10.69 -3.14
CA VAL A 80 -2.88 10.33 -3.55
C VAL A 80 -2.89 9.38 -4.74
N GLN A 81 -3.78 8.36 -4.78
CA GLN A 81 -3.87 7.47 -5.95
C GLN A 81 -4.22 8.23 -7.23
N GLU A 82 -5.17 9.17 -7.17
CA GLU A 82 -5.51 10.03 -8.31
C GLU A 82 -4.31 10.89 -8.76
N ARG A 83 -3.50 11.38 -7.81
CA ARG A 83 -2.29 12.15 -8.14
C ARG A 83 -1.19 11.31 -8.73
N VAL A 84 -1.06 10.05 -8.31
CA VAL A 84 -0.12 9.09 -8.92
C VAL A 84 -0.55 8.78 -10.36
N SER A 85 -1.85 8.62 -10.62
CA SER A 85 -2.35 8.32 -11.97
C SER A 85 -2.08 9.43 -12.99
N VAL A 86 -1.91 10.68 -12.54
CA VAL A 86 -1.59 11.83 -13.41
C VAL A 86 -0.15 12.33 -13.25
N GLY A 87 0.73 11.58 -12.59
CA GLY A 87 2.15 11.92 -12.41
C GLY A 87 2.42 13.10 -11.48
N ALA A 88 1.43 13.58 -10.70
CA ALA A 88 1.62 14.69 -9.77
C ALA A 88 2.29 14.26 -8.44
N ILE A 89 2.27 12.97 -8.14
CA ILE A 89 3.05 12.27 -7.13
C ILE A 89 3.61 11.04 -7.81
N GLU A 90 4.88 10.76 -7.63
CA GLU A 90 5.55 9.68 -8.34
C GLU A 90 5.12 8.31 -7.81
N MET A 91 5.06 8.14 -6.48
CA MET A 91 4.86 6.84 -5.83
C MET A 91 3.96 6.91 -4.61
N ALA A 92 3.35 5.77 -4.29
CA ALA A 92 2.69 5.56 -3.00
C ALA A 92 2.73 4.08 -2.59
N THR A 93 2.64 3.82 -1.26
CA THR A 93 2.36 2.49 -0.72
C THR A 93 1.16 2.61 0.21
N GLN A 94 0.00 2.09 -0.22
CA GLN A 94 -1.28 2.39 0.40
C GLN A 94 -2.37 1.38 0.02
N PRO A 95 -3.52 1.34 0.74
CA PRO A 95 -4.70 0.62 0.28
C PRO A 95 -5.16 1.12 -1.10
N ALA A 96 -5.82 0.24 -1.87
CA ALA A 96 -6.42 0.64 -3.13
C ALA A 96 -7.62 1.57 -2.91
N ALA A 97 -7.64 2.70 -3.62
CA ALA A 97 -8.78 3.61 -3.65
C ALA A 97 -9.80 3.16 -4.71
N THR A 98 -11.09 3.28 -4.39
CA THR A 98 -12.19 2.81 -5.26
C THR A 98 -12.90 3.92 -6.03
N GLY A 99 -12.45 5.17 -5.87
CA GLY A 99 -13.10 6.34 -6.47
C GLY A 99 -13.10 6.32 -7.99
N THR A 100 -11.98 5.92 -8.59
CA THR A 100 -11.82 5.85 -10.06
C THR A 100 -12.40 4.55 -10.63
N ASP A 101 -12.22 3.42 -9.94
CA ASP A 101 -12.72 2.13 -10.37
C ASP A 101 -13.22 1.32 -9.17
N ARG A 102 -14.54 1.09 -9.10
CA ARG A 102 -15.16 0.34 -8.00
C ARG A 102 -14.66 -1.09 -7.88
N ARG A 103 -14.14 -1.69 -8.98
CA ARG A 103 -13.59 -3.03 -8.97
C ARG A 103 -12.38 -3.16 -8.07
N MET A 104 -11.68 -2.05 -7.76
CA MET A 104 -10.56 -2.04 -6.83
C MET A 104 -10.94 -2.58 -5.43
N GLN A 105 -12.21 -2.51 -5.03
CA GLN A 105 -12.67 -3.07 -3.76
C GLN A 105 -12.57 -4.60 -3.66
N ILE A 106 -12.29 -5.29 -4.78
CA ILE A 106 -12.06 -6.74 -4.79
C ILE A 106 -10.86 -7.14 -3.90
N ALA A 107 -9.89 -6.24 -3.72
CA ALA A 107 -8.77 -6.44 -2.81
C ALA A 107 -9.18 -6.54 -1.34
N SER A 108 -10.36 -6.01 -0.98
CA SER A 108 -10.86 -5.95 0.39
C SER A 108 -12.16 -6.75 0.59
N VAL A 109 -12.33 -7.83 -0.18
CA VAL A 109 -13.45 -8.76 0.04
C VAL A 109 -13.33 -9.36 1.45
N PRO A 110 -14.36 -9.17 2.30
CA PRO A 110 -14.27 -9.59 3.68
C PRO A 110 -14.25 -11.12 3.81
N PHE A 111 -13.44 -11.62 4.74
CA PHE A 111 -13.29 -13.05 5.04
C PHE A 111 -12.96 -13.92 3.82
N LEU A 112 -12.25 -13.39 2.81
CA LEU A 112 -11.85 -14.16 1.63
C LEU A 112 -10.74 -15.16 1.98
N ALA A 113 -9.65 -14.69 2.59
CA ALA A 113 -8.61 -15.54 3.18
C ALA A 113 -8.95 -15.86 4.64
N SER A 114 -8.69 -17.11 5.06
CA SER A 114 -8.95 -17.58 6.42
C SER A 114 -7.66 -17.70 7.26
N ASN A 115 -6.52 -17.77 6.60
CA ASN A 115 -5.19 -17.95 7.21
C ASN A 115 -4.10 -17.38 6.27
N TRP A 116 -2.85 -17.40 6.72
CA TRP A 116 -1.72 -16.87 5.95
C TRP A 116 -1.41 -17.67 4.67
N GLU A 117 -1.67 -18.98 4.65
CA GLU A 117 -1.50 -19.81 3.44
C GLU A 117 -2.48 -19.37 2.35
N ASP A 118 -3.77 -19.22 2.69
CA ASP A 118 -4.78 -18.68 1.78
C ASP A 118 -4.42 -17.28 1.32
N ALA A 119 -4.01 -16.41 2.27
CA ALA A 119 -3.65 -15.03 1.96
C ALA A 119 -2.49 -14.96 0.96
N ARG A 120 -1.44 -15.76 1.16
CA ARG A 120 -0.30 -15.84 0.25
C ARG A 120 -0.68 -16.36 -1.14
N LYS A 121 -1.53 -17.38 -1.21
CA LYS A 121 -2.04 -17.93 -2.47
C LYS A 121 -2.86 -16.91 -3.25
N ILE A 122 -3.67 -16.11 -2.56
CA ILE A 122 -4.63 -15.18 -3.19
C ILE A 122 -3.97 -13.84 -3.54
N TYR A 123 -3.17 -13.28 -2.62
CA TYR A 123 -2.63 -11.92 -2.68
C TYR A 123 -1.14 -11.84 -2.98
N GLY A 124 -0.40 -12.93 -2.84
CA GLY A 124 1.04 -12.96 -3.13
C GLY A 124 1.34 -13.02 -4.63
N PRO A 125 2.64 -12.95 -5.00
CA PRO A 125 3.05 -13.00 -6.41
C PRO A 125 2.47 -14.20 -7.17
N GLY A 126 1.84 -13.93 -8.32
CA GLY A 126 1.12 -14.94 -9.11
C GLY A 126 -0.27 -15.30 -8.59
N GLY A 127 -0.68 -14.77 -7.45
CA GLY A 127 -2.03 -14.92 -6.92
C GLY A 127 -3.06 -14.13 -7.71
N VAL A 128 -4.31 -14.64 -7.72
CA VAL A 128 -5.38 -14.05 -8.55
C VAL A 128 -5.64 -12.58 -8.24
N LEU A 129 -5.59 -12.17 -6.98
CA LEU A 129 -5.80 -10.76 -6.61
C LEU A 129 -4.56 -9.90 -6.85
N HIS A 130 -3.35 -10.44 -6.73
CA HIS A 130 -2.13 -9.75 -7.14
C HIS A 130 -2.20 -9.35 -8.62
N GLU A 131 -2.47 -10.31 -9.51
CA GLU A 131 -2.57 -10.07 -10.95
C GLU A 131 -3.76 -9.16 -11.30
N THR A 132 -4.92 -9.38 -10.68
CA THR A 132 -6.11 -8.55 -10.91
C THR A 132 -5.86 -7.09 -10.51
N MET A 133 -5.22 -6.85 -9.38
CA MET A 133 -4.91 -5.49 -8.93
C MET A 133 -3.88 -4.81 -9.83
N ALA A 134 -2.84 -5.53 -10.27
CA ALA A 134 -1.89 -5.00 -11.25
C ALA A 134 -2.59 -4.59 -12.55
N GLU A 135 -3.53 -5.40 -13.05
CA GLU A 135 -4.34 -5.05 -14.22
C GLU A 135 -5.23 -3.82 -13.99
N LEU A 136 -5.87 -3.72 -12.84
CA LEU A 136 -6.75 -2.58 -12.52
C LEU A 136 -5.96 -1.27 -12.35
N PHE A 137 -4.77 -1.32 -11.74
CA PHE A 137 -3.86 -0.17 -11.67
C PHE A 137 -3.37 0.26 -13.03
N SER A 138 -3.01 -0.69 -13.91
CA SER A 138 -2.53 -0.37 -15.25
C SER A 138 -3.54 0.41 -16.10
N LYS A 139 -4.84 0.23 -15.84
CA LYS A 139 -5.93 0.98 -16.49
C LYS A 139 -6.07 2.43 -15.98
N GLN A 140 -5.29 2.79 -14.97
CA GLN A 140 -5.26 4.12 -14.37
C GLN A 140 -3.91 4.83 -14.59
N ASP A 141 -3.12 4.41 -15.58
CA ASP A 141 -1.77 4.89 -15.85
C ASP A 141 -0.80 4.71 -14.66
N ILE A 142 -1.02 3.66 -13.88
CA ILE A 142 -0.24 3.28 -12.71
C ILE A 142 0.38 1.90 -12.92
N THR A 143 1.64 1.73 -12.56
CA THR A 143 2.29 0.42 -12.42
C THR A 143 2.29 0.00 -10.96
N MET A 144 1.78 -1.19 -10.65
CA MET A 144 1.97 -1.84 -9.36
C MET A 144 3.34 -2.51 -9.33
N LEU A 145 4.19 -2.10 -8.40
CA LEU A 145 5.55 -2.65 -8.23
C LEU A 145 5.57 -3.85 -7.28
N ALA A 146 4.75 -3.81 -6.23
CA ALA A 146 4.68 -4.85 -5.20
C ALA A 146 3.32 -4.83 -4.49
N ALA A 147 2.89 -5.97 -3.97
CA ALA A 147 1.89 -6.04 -2.92
C ALA A 147 2.60 -5.99 -1.54
N TYR A 148 2.03 -5.27 -0.62
CA TYR A 148 2.51 -5.16 0.76
C TYR A 148 1.52 -5.83 1.71
N PRO A 149 1.73 -7.09 2.11
CA PRO A 149 0.89 -7.73 3.10
C PRO A 149 1.06 -7.01 4.45
N VAL A 150 -0.06 -6.55 5.00
CA VAL A 150 -0.07 -5.92 6.32
C VAL A 150 -0.38 -7.00 7.35
N TYR A 151 -1.65 -7.27 7.64
CA TYR A 151 -2.09 -8.31 8.59
C TYR A 151 -3.58 -8.63 8.34
N PHE A 152 -4.13 -9.58 9.10
CA PHE A 152 -5.58 -9.72 9.19
C PHE A 152 -6.20 -8.57 9.97
N GLY A 153 -7.32 -8.06 9.46
CA GLY A 153 -8.02 -6.93 10.04
C GLY A 153 -8.87 -7.31 11.24
N GLY A 154 -8.89 -6.43 12.23
CA GLY A 154 -9.71 -6.55 13.42
C GLY A 154 -10.56 -5.30 13.67
N ILE A 155 -11.10 -5.20 14.87
CA ILE A 155 -11.95 -4.09 15.30
C ILE A 155 -11.36 -3.49 16.57
N SER A 156 -11.03 -2.19 16.54
CA SER A 156 -10.60 -1.45 17.73
C SER A 156 -11.73 -0.57 18.25
N LEU A 157 -11.92 -0.56 19.57
CA LEU A 157 -12.91 0.27 20.24
C LEU A 157 -12.25 1.12 21.34
N ASN A 158 -12.76 2.33 21.59
CA ASN A 158 -12.36 3.19 22.70
C ASN A 158 -13.12 2.87 24.01
N ARG A 159 -13.81 1.76 24.05
CA ARG A 159 -14.70 1.30 25.12
C ARG A 159 -14.69 -0.22 25.22
N ASP A 160 -15.40 -0.74 26.21
CA ASP A 160 -15.63 -2.17 26.34
C ASP A 160 -16.46 -2.72 25.18
N THR A 161 -16.21 -3.98 24.85
CA THR A 161 -16.93 -4.69 23.81
C THR A 161 -18.36 -5.05 24.24
N VAL A 162 -19.25 -5.13 23.25
CA VAL A 162 -20.62 -5.64 23.43
C VAL A 162 -20.78 -6.85 22.53
N THR A 163 -21.11 -8.00 23.09
CA THR A 163 -21.30 -9.28 22.38
C THR A 163 -20.24 -9.52 21.29
N PRO A 164 -18.92 -9.49 21.63
CA PRO A 164 -17.88 -9.76 20.63
C PRO A 164 -18.06 -11.18 20.07
N GLY A 165 -17.66 -11.39 18.82
CA GLY A 165 -17.81 -12.70 18.16
C GLY A 165 -19.24 -13.05 17.72
N THR A 166 -20.19 -12.09 17.77
CA THR A 166 -21.55 -12.26 17.24
C THR A 166 -21.85 -11.24 16.14
N THR A 167 -22.98 -11.44 15.46
CA THR A 167 -23.50 -10.51 14.44
C THR A 167 -24.72 -9.72 14.91
N GLU A 168 -25.04 -9.80 16.22
CA GLU A 168 -26.15 -9.07 16.82
C GLU A 168 -25.89 -7.56 16.83
N PRO A 169 -26.94 -6.72 16.77
CA PRO A 169 -26.79 -5.27 16.87
C PRO A 169 -26.12 -4.84 18.16
N LYS A 170 -25.05 -4.06 18.07
CA LYS A 170 -24.22 -3.62 19.20
C LYS A 170 -24.52 -2.18 19.67
N GLY A 171 -25.15 -1.37 18.80
CA GLY A 171 -25.36 0.05 19.06
C GLY A 171 -24.07 0.88 19.10
N ILE A 172 -22.96 0.31 18.63
CA ILE A 172 -21.63 0.93 18.61
C ILE A 172 -21.37 1.50 17.22
N LYS A 173 -21.03 2.78 17.17
CA LYS A 173 -20.69 3.46 15.92
C LYS A 173 -19.19 3.34 15.66
N VAL A 174 -18.82 2.83 14.50
CA VAL A 174 -17.41 2.61 14.13
C VAL A 174 -17.07 3.33 12.83
N ARG A 175 -15.87 3.91 12.80
CA ARG A 175 -15.30 4.41 11.55
C ARG A 175 -14.99 3.25 10.63
N VAL A 176 -15.31 3.40 9.36
CA VAL A 176 -14.85 2.51 8.28
C VAL A 176 -14.20 3.33 7.17
N PRO A 177 -13.34 2.72 6.31
CA PRO A 177 -12.94 3.33 5.05
C PRO A 177 -14.16 3.69 4.18
N GLY A 178 -14.01 4.65 3.28
CA GLY A 178 -15.03 5.02 2.29
C GLY A 178 -15.24 3.97 1.19
N ILE A 179 -15.09 2.69 1.52
CA ILE A 179 -15.18 1.53 0.63
C ILE A 179 -16.42 0.73 1.03
N LYS A 180 -17.26 0.38 0.06
CA LYS A 180 -18.56 -0.27 0.30
C LYS A 180 -18.41 -1.60 1.06
N SER A 181 -17.38 -2.39 0.77
CA SER A 181 -17.11 -3.65 1.47
C SER A 181 -17.02 -3.47 3.00
N PHE A 182 -16.33 -2.43 3.47
CA PHE A 182 -16.18 -2.17 4.90
C PHE A 182 -17.47 -1.67 5.55
N GLN A 183 -18.28 -0.87 4.84
CA GLN A 183 -19.57 -0.42 5.33
C GLN A 183 -20.50 -1.61 5.56
N LEU A 184 -20.69 -2.44 4.53
CA LEU A 184 -21.53 -3.63 4.59
C LEU A 184 -21.02 -4.65 5.63
N THR A 185 -19.70 -4.81 5.76
CA THR A 185 -19.10 -5.69 6.79
C THR A 185 -19.42 -5.18 8.20
N GLY A 186 -19.27 -3.88 8.44
CA GLY A 186 -19.62 -3.27 9.72
C GLY A 186 -21.09 -3.50 10.08
N GLU A 187 -22.01 -3.29 9.13
CA GLU A 187 -23.45 -3.55 9.30
C GLU A 187 -23.74 -5.02 9.59
N ALA A 188 -23.16 -5.94 8.78
CA ALA A 188 -23.35 -7.37 8.95
C ALA A 188 -22.83 -7.90 10.29
N LEU A 189 -21.82 -7.26 10.87
CA LEU A 189 -21.28 -7.55 12.20
C LEU A 189 -22.02 -6.82 13.33
N GLY A 190 -23.12 -6.12 13.03
CA GLY A 190 -23.98 -5.45 14.01
C GLY A 190 -23.48 -4.09 14.50
N TYR A 191 -22.50 -3.47 13.85
CA TYR A 191 -22.05 -2.12 14.11
C TYR A 191 -22.81 -1.08 13.28
N ILE A 192 -22.64 0.19 13.63
CA ILE A 192 -23.15 1.33 12.85
C ILE A 192 -21.93 1.96 12.15
N PRO A 193 -21.67 1.63 10.87
CA PRO A 193 -20.49 2.14 10.16
C PRO A 193 -20.64 3.60 9.78
N ALA A 194 -19.56 4.35 9.92
CA ALA A 194 -19.43 5.74 9.50
C ALA A 194 -18.21 5.86 8.56
N PRO A 195 -18.40 6.09 7.26
CA PRO A 195 -17.30 6.33 6.34
C PRO A 195 -16.59 7.65 6.68
N ILE A 196 -15.32 7.55 7.07
CA ILE A 196 -14.49 8.70 7.44
C ILE A 196 -13.09 8.48 6.85
N PRO A 197 -12.45 9.49 6.21
CA PRO A 197 -11.07 9.40 5.74
C PRO A 197 -10.12 8.94 6.82
N PHE A 198 -9.05 8.19 6.45
CA PHE A 198 -8.12 7.67 7.46
C PHE A 198 -7.45 8.79 8.26
N SER A 199 -7.08 9.88 7.59
CA SER A 199 -6.46 11.07 8.21
C SER A 199 -7.32 11.75 9.29
N GLU A 200 -8.64 11.53 9.29
CA GLU A 200 -9.59 12.12 10.23
C GLU A 200 -10.04 11.12 11.32
N ALA A 201 -9.73 9.83 11.16
CA ALA A 201 -10.28 8.75 11.98
C ALA A 201 -9.91 8.86 13.46
N PHE A 202 -8.64 9.17 13.77
CA PHE A 202 -8.18 9.37 15.15
C PHE A 202 -8.97 10.46 15.86
N THR A 203 -9.08 11.63 15.24
CA THR A 203 -9.83 12.77 15.79
C THR A 203 -11.31 12.41 15.98
N ALA A 204 -11.93 11.71 15.01
CA ALA A 204 -13.32 11.31 15.09
C ALA A 204 -13.60 10.39 16.30
N ILE A 205 -12.66 9.50 16.67
CA ILE A 205 -12.76 8.67 17.87
C ILE A 205 -12.50 9.53 19.12
N GLN A 206 -11.48 10.36 19.11
CA GLN A 206 -11.10 11.20 20.25
C GLN A 206 -12.21 12.15 20.69
N VAL A 207 -12.95 12.72 19.74
CA VAL A 207 -14.06 13.65 20.05
C VAL A 207 -15.42 12.94 20.17
N GLY A 208 -15.48 11.61 20.06
CA GLY A 208 -16.68 10.81 20.26
C GLY A 208 -17.69 10.84 19.10
N VAL A 209 -17.24 11.16 17.87
CA VAL A 209 -18.09 11.03 16.67
C VAL A 209 -18.34 9.56 16.37
N VAL A 210 -17.34 8.70 16.64
CA VAL A 210 -17.42 7.25 16.58
C VAL A 210 -16.75 6.64 17.82
N ASP A 211 -17.13 5.40 18.16
CA ASP A 211 -16.61 4.66 19.31
C ASP A 211 -15.44 3.72 18.97
N GLY A 212 -15.06 3.64 17.71
CA GLY A 212 -14.00 2.73 17.27
C GLY A 212 -13.78 2.75 15.77
N VAL A 213 -13.03 1.76 15.28
CA VAL A 213 -12.59 1.68 13.89
C VAL A 213 -12.52 0.24 13.40
N ILE A 214 -12.96 0.01 12.18
CA ILE A 214 -12.71 -1.18 11.35
C ILE A 214 -11.90 -0.73 10.14
N GLY A 215 -10.95 -1.55 9.69
CA GLY A 215 -10.17 -1.29 8.48
C GLY A 215 -8.68 -1.44 8.63
N SER A 216 -8.21 -1.99 9.78
CA SER A 216 -6.81 -2.35 9.98
C SER A 216 -6.68 -3.53 10.95
N GLY A 217 -5.48 -4.07 11.09
CA GLY A 217 -5.10 -5.03 12.11
C GLY A 217 -4.44 -4.39 13.34
N ALA A 218 -3.95 -5.21 14.26
CA ALA A 218 -3.38 -4.80 15.54
C ALA A 218 -2.22 -3.79 15.39
N GLU A 219 -1.33 -3.97 14.40
CA GLU A 219 -0.23 -3.04 14.10
C GLU A 219 -0.75 -1.64 13.81
N GLY A 220 -1.73 -1.54 12.90
CA GLY A 220 -2.28 -0.25 12.52
C GLY A 220 -2.97 0.47 13.67
N TYR A 221 -3.63 -0.29 14.56
CA TYR A 221 -4.24 0.29 15.76
C TYR A 221 -3.21 0.72 16.78
N TYR A 222 -2.16 -0.06 16.96
CA TYR A 222 -1.03 0.35 17.81
C TYR A 222 -0.34 1.59 17.24
N ALA A 223 -0.05 1.63 15.96
CA ALA A 223 0.68 2.73 15.34
C ALA A 223 -0.13 4.04 15.27
N SER A 224 -1.44 3.96 14.97
CA SER A 224 -2.24 5.15 14.64
C SER A 224 -3.32 5.50 15.65
N PHE A 225 -3.74 4.56 16.53
CA PHE A 225 -4.88 4.73 17.42
C PHE A 225 -4.60 4.31 18.87
N ARG A 226 -3.33 4.14 19.26
CA ARG A 226 -2.92 3.67 20.58
C ARG A 226 -3.56 4.44 21.74
N ASP A 227 -3.69 5.76 21.62
CA ASP A 227 -4.20 6.62 22.68
C ASP A 227 -5.73 6.56 22.84
N VAL A 228 -6.42 5.92 21.91
CA VAL A 228 -7.88 5.78 21.88
C VAL A 228 -8.36 4.32 21.81
N THR A 229 -7.45 3.35 21.81
CA THR A 229 -7.77 1.91 21.80
C THR A 229 -7.87 1.39 23.23
N LYS A 230 -9.06 0.89 23.62
CA LYS A 230 -9.30 0.19 24.89
C LYS A 230 -9.61 -1.28 24.72
N SER A 231 -10.18 -1.67 23.59
CA SER A 231 -10.46 -3.07 23.26
C SER A 231 -10.08 -3.36 21.82
N TYR A 232 -9.56 -4.55 21.60
CA TYR A 232 -9.27 -5.08 20.26
C TYR A 232 -9.95 -6.43 20.08
N ILE A 233 -10.64 -6.61 18.95
CA ILE A 233 -11.31 -7.84 18.57
C ILE A 233 -10.62 -8.37 17.31
N PRO A 234 -9.85 -9.48 17.38
CA PRO A 234 -9.14 -10.08 16.25
C PRO A 234 -10.12 -10.87 15.36
N ALA A 235 -11.05 -10.17 14.75
CA ALA A 235 -12.16 -10.76 14.00
C ALA A 235 -11.78 -11.22 12.59
N ASN A 236 -10.54 -10.99 12.14
CA ASN A 236 -10.03 -11.36 10.80
C ASN A 236 -10.98 -10.94 9.66
N THR A 237 -11.55 -9.73 9.80
CA THR A 237 -12.62 -9.24 8.90
C THR A 237 -12.21 -9.18 7.43
N HIS A 238 -10.93 -9.02 7.15
CA HIS A 238 -10.33 -9.00 5.81
C HIS A 238 -8.83 -9.24 5.92
N PHE A 239 -8.17 -9.60 4.84
CA PHE A 239 -6.71 -9.53 4.74
C PHE A 239 -6.33 -8.12 4.27
N GLU A 240 -5.62 -7.38 5.11
CA GLU A 240 -5.15 -6.04 4.78
C GLU A 240 -3.90 -6.15 3.91
N VAL A 241 -4.05 -5.82 2.63
CA VAL A 241 -2.96 -5.72 1.66
C VAL A 241 -2.93 -4.33 1.08
N TRP A 242 -1.75 -3.77 0.98
CA TRP A 242 -1.50 -2.49 0.33
C TRP A 242 -0.70 -2.70 -0.94
N PHE A 243 -0.57 -1.66 -1.74
CA PHE A 243 0.09 -1.74 -3.03
C PHE A 243 1.13 -0.64 -3.13
N MET A 244 2.37 -1.03 -3.46
CA MET A 244 3.40 -0.11 -3.89
C MET A 244 3.16 0.21 -5.35
N ILE A 245 2.82 1.45 -5.61
CA ILE A 245 2.43 1.94 -6.93
C ILE A 245 3.32 3.08 -7.39
N ILE A 246 3.54 3.17 -8.69
CA ILE A 246 4.28 4.26 -9.33
C ILE A 246 3.51 4.75 -10.56
N SER A 247 3.58 6.06 -10.82
CA SER A 247 3.10 6.64 -12.06
C SER A 247 3.83 6.06 -13.27
N ASN A 248 3.09 5.72 -14.32
CA ASN A 248 3.70 5.27 -15.57
C ASN A 248 4.61 6.34 -16.19
N GLU A 249 4.26 7.63 -16.03
CA GLU A 249 5.11 8.75 -16.47
C GLU A 249 6.45 8.74 -15.73
N ALA A 250 6.43 8.64 -14.38
CA ALA A 250 7.65 8.61 -13.58
C ALA A 250 8.52 7.39 -13.91
N LEU A 251 7.92 6.19 -14.00
CA LEU A 251 8.66 4.97 -14.30
C LEU A 251 9.28 5.01 -15.72
N SER A 252 8.52 5.44 -16.72
CA SER A 252 9.01 5.52 -18.10
C SER A 252 10.02 6.64 -18.34
N GLY A 253 10.13 7.58 -17.41
CA GLY A 253 11.15 8.64 -17.41
C GLY A 253 12.54 8.15 -17.03
N LEU A 254 12.66 6.97 -16.42
CA LEU A 254 13.92 6.33 -16.07
C LEU A 254 14.47 5.55 -17.26
N ASP A 255 15.79 5.32 -17.27
CA ASP A 255 16.35 4.38 -18.22
C ASP A 255 15.98 2.91 -17.91
N GLU A 256 16.25 1.99 -18.83
CA GLU A 256 15.84 0.59 -18.70
C GLU A 256 16.52 -0.13 -17.55
N ASP A 257 17.78 0.20 -17.24
CA ASP A 257 18.56 -0.41 -16.17
C ASP A 257 18.01 0.04 -14.80
N ASP A 258 17.70 1.31 -14.62
CA ASP A 258 17.10 1.85 -13.41
C ASP A 258 15.67 1.34 -13.18
N GLN A 259 14.86 1.24 -14.25
CA GLN A 259 13.54 0.60 -14.16
C GLN A 259 13.65 -0.85 -13.70
N ALA A 260 14.62 -1.61 -14.23
CA ALA A 260 14.84 -3.00 -13.85
C ALA A 260 15.33 -3.12 -12.40
N ALA A 261 16.27 -2.27 -11.99
CA ALA A 261 16.77 -2.22 -10.61
C ALA A 261 15.64 -1.91 -9.60
N MET A 262 14.80 -0.95 -9.90
CA MET A 262 13.68 -0.53 -9.07
C MET A 262 12.61 -1.63 -8.92
N LYS A 263 12.26 -2.31 -10.02
CA LYS A 263 11.34 -3.46 -10.01
C LYS A 263 11.91 -4.62 -9.22
N LYS A 264 13.20 -4.92 -9.41
CA LYS A 264 13.86 -5.99 -8.64
C LYS A 264 13.90 -5.71 -7.15
N ALA A 265 14.20 -4.47 -6.76
CA ALA A 265 14.15 -4.06 -5.35
C ALA A 265 12.72 -4.20 -4.77
N ALA A 266 11.68 -3.92 -5.55
CA ALA A 266 10.29 -4.08 -5.12
C ALA A 266 9.88 -5.55 -4.98
N GLU A 267 10.32 -6.44 -5.87
CA GLU A 267 10.14 -7.90 -5.73
C GLU A 267 10.80 -8.44 -4.45
N ASP A 268 12.05 -8.03 -4.17
CA ASP A 268 12.78 -8.44 -2.98
C ASP A 268 12.12 -7.90 -1.69
N PHE A 269 11.64 -6.66 -1.74
CA PHE A 269 10.87 -6.04 -0.67
C PHE A 269 9.58 -6.82 -0.36
N GLU A 270 8.79 -7.15 -1.40
CA GLU A 270 7.56 -7.94 -1.24
C GLU A 270 7.85 -9.32 -0.66
N ALA A 271 8.84 -10.03 -1.21
CA ALA A 271 9.22 -11.36 -0.74
C ALA A 271 9.62 -11.36 0.74
N ALA A 272 10.44 -10.38 1.16
CA ALA A 272 10.85 -10.23 2.56
C ALA A 272 9.64 -9.92 3.46
N ARG A 273 8.74 -9.05 3.00
CA ARG A 273 7.58 -8.63 3.80
C ARG A 273 6.60 -9.79 4.06
N TRP A 274 6.38 -10.68 3.10
CA TRP A 274 5.54 -11.85 3.29
C TRP A 274 6.02 -12.76 4.44
N VAL A 275 7.34 -12.88 4.62
CA VAL A 275 7.92 -13.67 5.73
C VAL A 275 7.68 -12.97 7.07
N VAL A 276 8.03 -11.70 7.15
CA VAL A 276 7.98 -10.92 8.40
C VAL A 276 6.54 -10.71 8.87
N ALA A 277 5.59 -10.45 7.95
CA ALA A 277 4.22 -10.14 8.32
C ALA A 277 3.52 -11.30 9.06
N GLU A 278 3.71 -12.52 8.59
CA GLU A 278 3.13 -13.70 9.23
C GLU A 278 3.68 -13.91 10.65
N GLU A 279 5.00 -13.74 10.82
CA GLU A 279 5.65 -13.88 12.12
C GLU A 279 5.26 -12.78 13.13
N ASP A 280 4.96 -11.58 12.63
CA ASP A 280 4.78 -10.39 13.47
C ASP A 280 3.33 -10.16 13.91
N GLN A 281 2.34 -10.77 13.27
CA GLN A 281 0.93 -10.49 13.61
C GLN A 281 0.63 -10.71 15.10
N GLY A 282 0.97 -11.85 15.66
CA GLY A 282 0.73 -12.16 17.07
C GLY A 282 1.47 -11.23 18.05
N LYS A 283 2.63 -10.72 17.64
CA LYS A 283 3.41 -9.77 18.46
C LYS A 283 2.67 -8.44 18.63
N TRP A 284 1.94 -7.98 17.62
CA TRP A 284 1.20 -6.72 17.71
C TRP A 284 -0.04 -6.82 18.59
N GLU A 285 -0.74 -7.94 18.57
CA GLU A 285 -1.84 -8.21 19.50
C GLU A 285 -1.35 -8.23 20.95
N GLN A 286 -0.22 -8.91 21.21
CA GLN A 286 0.42 -8.93 22.51
C GLN A 286 0.84 -7.52 22.95
N ARG A 287 1.36 -6.68 22.07
CA ARG A 287 1.74 -5.30 22.40
C ARG A 287 0.54 -4.42 22.72
N LEU A 288 -0.62 -4.62 22.08
CA LEU A 288 -1.85 -3.92 22.48
C LEU A 288 -2.23 -4.26 23.92
N ALA A 289 -2.12 -5.52 24.33
CA ALA A 289 -2.40 -5.94 25.69
C ALA A 289 -1.35 -5.41 26.68
N ASP A 290 -0.06 -5.64 26.42
CA ASP A 290 1.01 -5.40 27.39
C ASP A 290 1.38 -3.92 27.52
N GLU A 291 1.36 -3.16 26.43
CA GLU A 291 1.82 -1.78 26.43
C GLU A 291 0.69 -0.75 26.55
N LEU A 292 -0.54 -1.10 26.11
CA LEU A 292 -1.69 -0.18 26.13
C LEU A 292 -2.76 -0.58 27.16
N ASP A 293 -2.59 -1.70 27.86
CA ASP A 293 -3.61 -2.28 28.75
C ASP A 293 -4.97 -2.47 28.02
N ALA A 294 -4.89 -2.76 26.71
CA ALA A 294 -6.08 -2.98 25.91
C ALA A 294 -6.64 -4.39 26.14
N ASN A 295 -7.96 -4.49 26.26
CA ASN A 295 -8.63 -5.78 26.33
C ASN A 295 -8.61 -6.44 24.93
N VAL A 296 -7.68 -7.35 24.69
CA VAL A 296 -7.65 -8.19 23.49
C VAL A 296 -8.61 -9.35 23.69
N VAL A 297 -9.68 -9.37 22.90
CA VAL A 297 -10.76 -10.35 23.04
C VAL A 297 -10.34 -11.69 22.45
N GLU A 298 -10.48 -12.76 23.20
CA GLU A 298 -10.35 -14.11 22.66
C GLU A 298 -11.64 -14.50 21.91
N LEU A 299 -11.52 -14.91 20.66
CA LEU A 299 -12.61 -15.44 19.84
C LEU A 299 -12.40 -16.93 19.59
N THR A 300 -13.46 -17.70 19.69
CA THR A 300 -13.43 -19.12 19.30
C THR A 300 -13.53 -19.28 17.77
N ASP A 301 -13.06 -20.41 17.26
CA ASP A 301 -13.19 -20.74 15.84
C ASP A 301 -14.66 -20.73 15.38
N GLU A 302 -15.59 -21.16 16.25
CA GLU A 302 -17.03 -21.14 15.96
C GLU A 302 -17.55 -19.70 15.79
N GLN A 303 -17.10 -18.77 16.65
CA GLN A 303 -17.44 -17.35 16.55
C GLN A 303 -16.89 -16.73 15.25
N LEU A 304 -15.63 -16.99 14.93
CA LEU A 304 -15.03 -16.53 13.68
C LEU A 304 -15.75 -17.09 12.46
N ALA A 305 -16.04 -18.40 12.45
CA ALA A 305 -16.78 -19.05 11.37
C ALA A 305 -18.21 -18.49 11.23
N GLY A 306 -18.89 -18.24 12.35
CA GLY A 306 -20.25 -17.65 12.35
C GLY A 306 -20.28 -16.23 11.78
N MET A 307 -19.32 -15.38 12.16
CA MET A 307 -19.18 -14.05 11.58
C MET A 307 -18.86 -14.11 10.08
N ALA A 308 -17.90 -14.96 9.69
CA ALA A 308 -17.53 -15.13 8.29
C ALA A 308 -18.71 -15.62 7.43
N ALA A 309 -19.46 -16.62 7.91
CA ALA A 309 -20.64 -17.13 7.21
C ALA A 309 -21.69 -16.04 6.99
N LYS A 310 -22.01 -15.26 8.03
CA LYS A 310 -22.97 -14.16 7.93
C LYS A 310 -22.54 -13.09 6.95
N VAL A 311 -21.26 -12.67 7.01
CA VAL A 311 -20.73 -11.64 6.12
C VAL A 311 -20.69 -12.15 4.67
N ARG A 312 -20.22 -13.37 4.43
CA ARG A 312 -20.22 -13.97 3.08
C ARG A 312 -21.63 -14.04 2.49
N GLU A 313 -22.61 -14.48 3.28
CA GLU A 313 -24.01 -14.57 2.86
C GLU A 313 -24.61 -13.22 2.47
N THR A 314 -24.32 -12.16 3.23
CA THR A 314 -25.03 -10.88 3.09
C THR A 314 -24.22 -9.82 2.33
N VAL A 315 -22.90 -9.84 2.41
CA VAL A 315 -22.04 -8.80 1.84
C VAL A 315 -21.54 -9.17 0.45
N TRP A 316 -21.14 -10.42 0.21
CA TRP A 316 -20.58 -10.80 -1.10
C TRP A 316 -21.52 -10.57 -2.27
N PRO A 317 -22.84 -10.92 -2.20
CA PRO A 317 -23.77 -10.63 -3.30
C PRO A 317 -23.84 -9.13 -3.63
N GLU A 318 -23.81 -8.26 -2.61
CA GLU A 318 -23.87 -6.82 -2.81
C GLU A 318 -22.56 -6.28 -3.42
N LEU A 319 -21.40 -6.82 -3.02
CA LEU A 319 -20.11 -6.48 -3.63
C LEU A 319 -20.06 -6.93 -5.10
N LEU A 320 -20.51 -8.14 -5.40
CA LEU A 320 -20.55 -8.66 -6.77
C LEU A 320 -21.43 -7.79 -7.67
N ASN A 321 -22.58 -7.33 -7.17
CA ASN A 321 -23.43 -6.39 -7.91
C ASN A 321 -22.68 -5.06 -8.19
N ASP A 322 -21.86 -4.58 -7.26
CA ASP A 322 -21.18 -3.31 -7.38
C ASP A 322 -19.96 -3.35 -8.32
N VAL A 323 -19.23 -4.47 -8.32
CA VAL A 323 -18.03 -4.67 -9.18
C VAL A 323 -18.34 -5.26 -10.56
N GLY A 324 -19.55 -5.76 -10.74
CA GLY A 324 -19.99 -6.55 -11.90
C GLY A 324 -20.02 -8.04 -11.58
N GLN A 325 -21.24 -8.60 -11.53
CA GLN A 325 -21.53 -9.95 -11.04
C GLN A 325 -20.65 -11.04 -11.67
N GLU A 326 -20.60 -11.10 -13.00
CA GLU A 326 -19.85 -12.13 -13.72
C GLU A 326 -18.33 -12.00 -13.50
N TRP A 327 -17.82 -10.78 -13.61
CA TRP A 327 -16.40 -10.51 -13.41
C TRP A 327 -15.97 -10.82 -11.98
N GLY A 328 -16.68 -10.28 -10.99
CA GLY A 328 -16.34 -10.48 -9.57
C GLY A 328 -16.43 -11.96 -9.17
N GLN A 329 -17.48 -12.69 -9.63
CA GLN A 329 -17.63 -14.11 -9.35
C GLN A 329 -16.45 -14.90 -9.92
N SER A 330 -16.01 -14.60 -11.15
CA SER A 330 -14.88 -15.30 -11.77
C SER A 330 -13.57 -15.12 -10.97
N ILE A 331 -13.38 -13.96 -10.32
CA ILE A 331 -12.22 -13.72 -9.46
C ILE A 331 -12.34 -14.50 -8.15
N LEU A 332 -13.52 -14.49 -7.51
CA LEU A 332 -13.74 -15.24 -6.27
C LEU A 332 -13.60 -16.75 -6.48
N ASP A 333 -14.11 -17.29 -7.59
CA ASP A 333 -13.98 -18.71 -7.91
C ASP A 333 -12.51 -19.13 -8.07
N LYS A 334 -11.68 -18.28 -8.66
CA LYS A 334 -10.23 -18.53 -8.78
C LYS A 334 -9.51 -18.39 -7.43
N ALA A 335 -9.95 -17.47 -6.57
CA ALA A 335 -9.35 -17.27 -5.26
C ALA A 335 -9.63 -18.44 -4.30
N LEU A 336 -10.79 -19.11 -4.44
CA LEU A 336 -11.25 -20.19 -3.56
C LEU A 336 -10.84 -21.60 -4.03
N ASN A 337 -10.37 -21.74 -5.29
CA ASN A 337 -9.88 -23.02 -5.86
C ASN A 337 -8.35 -23.09 -5.87
#